data_cdf3090b7d18f880dd57617c018991a4
#
_entry.id   cdf3090b7d18f880dd57617c018991a4
#
_cell.length_a   1.000
_cell.length_b   1.000
_cell.length_c   1.000
_cell.angle_alpha   90.00
_cell.angle_beta   90.00
_cell.angle_gamma   90.00
#
_symmetry.space_group_name_H-M   'P 1'
#
loop_
_entity.id
_entity.type
_entity.pdbx_description
1 polymer ?
#
loop_
_entity_poly.entity_id
_entity_poly.type
_entity_poly.pdbx_seq_one_letter_code
_entity_poly.pdbx_strand_id
1 'polypeptide(L)'
;IYTIADKQEREAADTALKEKVYEELAEEFEGRESEIGGAYKAITKKIIRQRILKDHFRIDGRDVTDIRALSAEVEVVPRAHGSSLFERGETQIMGVTTLDMLKMEQQIDSLGPDESKRYIHHYNFPPYSTGDTGRVGTPKRREIGHGALAERALLPVIPSREDFPYTIRQVSEALGSNGSTSMGSVCASTMSLLNAGVPLKAPVAGIAMGLVSDEVDGKMQYQALTDILGAEDAFGDMDFKVAGTEDFITALQLDTKLDGIPSQVLAGALTQARDARLTILDVMSEAIDGPDEMSPYAPRITSVKIPVDKIGEVIGPKGKQINTITEETGANISIEDDGTVYVSATNGESAQAAIDRINAIANPQLPKVGERFLGTVVKTTAFGAFVSLLPGRDGL
;
A
#
# COMPACT_ATOMS: atom_id res chain seq x y z
N ILE A 1 -29.27 17.05 -17.69
CA ILE A 1 -28.71 15.82 -17.12
C ILE A 1 -27.34 16.13 -16.51
N TYR A 2 -26.39 16.68 -17.27
CA TYR A 2 -25.01 16.94 -16.83
C TYR A 2 -24.87 18.19 -15.95
N THR A 3 -25.89 18.52 -15.18
CA THR A 3 -25.93 19.46 -14.07
C THR A 3 -26.35 18.78 -12.76
N ILE A 4 -26.67 17.48 -12.83
CA ILE A 4 -27.07 16.67 -11.67
C ILE A 4 -25.79 16.16 -11.02
N ALA A 5 -25.52 16.60 -9.79
CA ALA A 5 -24.29 16.25 -9.07
C ALA A 5 -24.29 14.78 -8.62
N ASP A 6 -25.43 14.29 -8.11
CA ASP A 6 -25.56 12.91 -7.66
C ASP A 6 -25.39 11.92 -8.82
N LYS A 7 -24.55 10.91 -8.65
CA LYS A 7 -24.24 9.91 -9.68
C LYS A 7 -25.45 9.09 -10.07
N GLN A 8 -26.21 8.59 -9.08
CA GLN A 8 -27.33 7.68 -9.33
C GLN A 8 -28.49 8.42 -10.02
N GLU A 9 -28.82 9.63 -9.56
CA GLU A 9 -29.83 10.47 -10.19
C GLU A 9 -29.43 10.84 -11.62
N ARG A 10 -28.17 11.17 -11.86
CA ARG A 10 -27.64 11.49 -13.19
C ARG A 10 -27.70 10.29 -14.13
N GLU A 11 -27.30 9.10 -13.68
CA GLU A 11 -27.35 7.88 -14.47
C GLU A 11 -28.79 7.47 -14.80
N ALA A 12 -29.73 7.63 -13.85
CA ALA A 12 -31.14 7.39 -14.09
C ALA A 12 -31.73 8.36 -15.12
N ALA A 13 -31.40 9.64 -15.04
CA ALA A 13 -31.84 10.66 -15.99
C ALA A 13 -31.23 10.44 -17.39
N ASP A 14 -29.96 10.01 -17.46
CA ASP A 14 -29.28 9.68 -18.74
C ASP A 14 -29.91 8.47 -19.40
N THR A 15 -30.19 7.42 -18.61
CA THR A 15 -30.87 6.21 -19.09
C THR A 15 -32.26 6.53 -19.64
N ALA A 16 -33.07 7.29 -18.91
CA ALA A 16 -34.40 7.67 -19.34
C ALA A 16 -34.40 8.52 -20.63
N LEU A 17 -33.45 9.47 -20.75
CA LEU A 17 -33.28 10.24 -21.98
C LEU A 17 -32.83 9.35 -23.14
N LYS A 18 -31.91 8.44 -22.92
CA LYS A 18 -31.42 7.53 -23.94
C LYS A 18 -32.52 6.60 -24.46
N GLU A 19 -33.34 6.05 -23.57
CA GLU A 19 -34.53 5.26 -23.96
C GLU A 19 -35.46 6.04 -24.82
N LYS A 20 -35.81 7.29 -24.44
CA LYS A 20 -36.65 8.19 -25.24
C LYS A 20 -36.08 8.47 -26.63
N VAL A 21 -34.75 8.69 -26.72
CA VAL A 21 -34.07 8.89 -28.02
C VAL A 21 -34.20 7.65 -28.92
N TYR A 22 -34.03 6.44 -28.32
CA TYR A 22 -34.20 5.19 -29.07
C TYR A 22 -35.64 5.02 -29.57
N GLU A 23 -36.65 5.32 -28.72
CA GLU A 23 -38.06 5.24 -29.10
C GLU A 23 -38.41 6.21 -30.24
N GLU A 24 -37.95 7.46 -30.15
CA GLU A 24 -38.27 8.51 -31.16
C GLU A 24 -37.59 8.21 -32.51
N LEU A 25 -36.44 7.53 -32.52
CA LEU A 25 -35.66 7.24 -33.72
C LEU A 25 -35.87 5.81 -34.25
N ALA A 26 -36.64 4.96 -33.57
CA ALA A 26 -36.80 3.54 -33.90
C ALA A 26 -37.34 3.30 -35.31
N GLU A 27 -38.35 4.08 -35.77
CA GLU A 27 -38.94 3.94 -37.09
C GLU A 27 -38.02 4.39 -38.24
N GLU A 28 -37.27 5.48 -38.01
CA GLU A 28 -36.40 6.08 -39.05
C GLU A 28 -35.07 5.31 -39.21
N PHE A 29 -34.57 4.70 -38.11
CA PHE A 29 -33.29 4.05 -38.06
C PHE A 29 -33.38 2.56 -37.58
N GLU A 30 -34.40 1.85 -38.05
CA GLU A 30 -34.60 0.42 -37.73
C GLU A 30 -33.35 -0.41 -38.02
N GLY A 31 -32.89 -1.18 -37.00
CA GLY A 31 -31.66 -2.02 -37.05
C GLY A 31 -30.35 -1.25 -36.94
N ARG A 32 -30.38 0.07 -36.62
CA ARG A 32 -29.20 0.94 -36.48
C ARG A 32 -29.02 1.44 -35.04
N GLU A 33 -29.48 0.71 -34.03
CA GLU A 33 -29.44 1.09 -32.62
C GLU A 33 -28.00 1.37 -32.14
N SER A 34 -27.02 0.65 -32.66
CA SER A 34 -25.60 0.87 -32.34
C SER A 34 -25.10 2.24 -32.81
N GLU A 35 -25.58 2.73 -33.96
CA GLU A 35 -25.21 4.05 -34.48
C GLU A 35 -25.89 5.18 -33.69
N ILE A 36 -27.16 4.99 -33.31
CA ILE A 36 -27.85 5.91 -32.40
C ILE A 36 -27.09 6.05 -31.08
N GLY A 37 -26.70 4.91 -30.48
CA GLY A 37 -25.92 4.87 -29.26
C GLY A 37 -24.56 5.57 -29.39
N GLY A 38 -23.88 5.37 -30.52
CA GLY A 38 -22.61 6.03 -30.86
C GLY A 38 -22.77 7.55 -30.99
N ALA A 39 -23.80 8.01 -31.70
CA ALA A 39 -24.10 9.42 -31.86
C ALA A 39 -24.46 10.07 -30.52
N TYR A 40 -25.31 9.43 -29.72
CA TYR A 40 -25.67 9.91 -28.38
C TYR A 40 -24.42 10.10 -27.51
N LYS A 41 -23.54 9.11 -27.46
CA LYS A 41 -22.27 9.18 -26.72
C LYS A 41 -21.36 10.32 -27.21
N ALA A 42 -21.27 10.51 -28.54
CA ALA A 42 -20.46 11.58 -29.13
C ALA A 42 -20.97 12.97 -28.75
N ILE A 43 -22.31 13.19 -28.82
CA ILE A 43 -22.96 14.44 -28.43
C ILE A 43 -22.76 14.70 -26.92
N THR A 44 -22.96 13.69 -26.09
CA THR A 44 -22.73 13.76 -24.64
C THR A 44 -21.29 14.18 -24.33
N LYS A 45 -20.32 13.50 -24.93
CA LYS A 45 -18.90 13.85 -24.79
C LYS A 45 -18.64 15.31 -25.18
N LYS A 46 -19.17 15.76 -26.31
CA LYS A 46 -18.99 17.13 -26.80
C LYS A 46 -19.57 18.17 -25.83
N ILE A 47 -20.77 17.94 -25.32
CA ILE A 47 -21.42 18.85 -24.38
C ILE A 47 -20.62 18.99 -23.09
N ILE A 48 -20.22 17.88 -22.50
CA ILE A 48 -19.43 17.86 -21.26
C ILE A 48 -18.11 18.61 -21.44
N ARG A 49 -17.37 18.30 -22.51
CA ARG A 49 -16.09 18.94 -22.80
C ARG A 49 -16.21 20.44 -23.02
N GLN A 50 -17.22 20.89 -23.77
CA GLN A 50 -17.47 22.32 -24.00
C GLN A 50 -17.81 23.07 -22.71
N ARG A 51 -18.59 22.47 -21.80
CA ARG A 51 -18.89 23.06 -20.50
C ARG A 51 -17.67 23.20 -19.62
N ILE A 52 -16.80 22.20 -19.59
CA ILE A 52 -15.54 22.26 -18.86
C ILE A 52 -14.63 23.38 -19.40
N LEU A 53 -14.50 23.49 -20.73
CA LEU A 53 -13.60 24.47 -21.35
C LEU A 53 -14.11 25.89 -21.30
N LYS A 54 -15.43 26.12 -21.42
CA LYS A 54 -16.02 27.44 -21.49
C LYS A 54 -16.54 27.96 -20.17
N ASP A 55 -17.19 27.07 -19.42
CA ASP A 55 -17.93 27.45 -18.21
C ASP A 55 -17.20 27.03 -16.92
N HIS A 56 -16.08 26.32 -17.03
CA HIS A 56 -15.35 25.68 -15.92
C HIS A 56 -16.25 24.82 -15.02
N PHE A 57 -17.31 24.25 -15.61
CA PHE A 57 -18.32 23.50 -14.89
C PHE A 57 -18.21 22.00 -15.18
N ARG A 58 -17.95 21.24 -14.15
CA ARG A 58 -17.78 19.78 -14.21
C ARG A 58 -19.12 19.04 -14.08
N ILE A 59 -19.10 17.74 -14.38
CA ILE A 59 -20.28 16.86 -14.41
C ILE A 59 -21.02 16.81 -13.07
N ASP A 60 -20.30 16.93 -11.96
CA ASP A 60 -20.81 16.90 -10.58
C ASP A 60 -20.93 18.29 -9.94
N GLY A 61 -20.75 19.35 -10.72
CA GLY A 61 -20.90 20.73 -10.27
C GLY A 61 -19.66 21.35 -9.61
N ARG A 62 -18.56 20.60 -9.46
CA ARG A 62 -17.29 21.13 -8.94
C ARG A 62 -16.62 22.09 -9.93
N ASP A 63 -15.74 22.95 -9.39
CA ASP A 63 -14.76 23.69 -10.19
C ASP A 63 -13.61 22.75 -10.61
N VAL A 64 -12.80 23.22 -11.56
CA VAL A 64 -11.70 22.42 -12.16
C VAL A 64 -10.59 22.03 -11.18
N THR A 65 -10.46 22.76 -10.08
CA THR A 65 -9.46 22.51 -9.02
C THR A 65 -10.02 21.82 -7.78
N ASP A 66 -11.33 21.62 -7.71
CA ASP A 66 -11.98 21.08 -6.52
C ASP A 66 -11.70 19.58 -6.34
N ILE A 67 -11.52 19.21 -5.08
CA ILE A 67 -11.46 17.83 -4.63
C ILE A 67 -12.79 17.46 -4.01
N ARG A 68 -13.27 16.23 -4.22
CA ARG A 68 -14.46 15.70 -3.54
C ARG A 68 -14.25 15.68 -2.02
N ALA A 69 -15.35 15.61 -1.26
CA ALA A 69 -15.29 15.48 0.19
C ALA A 69 -14.35 14.35 0.61
N LEU A 70 -13.46 14.65 1.55
CA LEU A 70 -12.46 13.73 2.08
C LEU A 70 -12.85 13.26 3.47
N SER A 71 -12.58 11.99 3.77
CA SER A 71 -12.67 11.40 5.10
C SER A 71 -11.54 10.40 5.30
N ALA A 72 -11.01 10.34 6.51
CA ALA A 72 -9.88 9.49 6.86
C ALA A 72 -10.06 8.94 8.29
N GLU A 73 -9.94 7.62 8.43
CA GLU A 73 -10.03 6.92 9.71
C GLU A 73 -8.96 5.84 9.82
N VAL A 74 -8.51 5.55 11.04
CA VAL A 74 -7.60 4.44 11.35
C VAL A 74 -8.23 3.48 12.37
N GLU A 75 -7.59 2.33 12.61
CA GLU A 75 -8.07 1.29 13.54
C GLU A 75 -9.46 0.70 13.18
N VAL A 76 -9.82 0.70 11.91
CA VAL A 76 -11.13 0.21 11.45
C VAL A 76 -11.28 -1.32 11.56
N VAL A 77 -10.17 -2.06 11.62
CA VAL A 77 -10.13 -3.52 11.85
C VAL A 77 -9.31 -3.81 13.12
N PRO A 78 -9.96 -4.02 14.28
CA PRO A 78 -9.28 -4.02 15.59
C PRO A 78 -8.21 -5.10 15.79
N ARG A 79 -8.24 -6.20 15.02
CA ARG A 79 -7.27 -7.29 15.14
C ARG A 79 -6.18 -7.27 14.07
N ALA A 80 -6.28 -6.38 13.09
CA ALA A 80 -5.21 -6.16 12.13
C ALA A 80 -3.99 -5.51 12.83
N HIS A 81 -2.82 -5.63 12.23
CA HIS A 81 -1.64 -4.95 12.77
C HIS A 81 -1.71 -3.45 12.53
N GLY A 82 -2.32 -3.02 11.43
CA GLY A 82 -2.75 -1.67 11.14
C GLY A 82 -3.87 -1.67 10.13
N SER A 83 -4.77 -0.71 10.22
CA SER A 83 -5.88 -0.57 9.28
C SER A 83 -6.35 0.86 9.17
N SER A 84 -6.93 1.19 8.02
CA SER A 84 -7.44 2.52 7.71
C SER A 84 -8.61 2.46 6.75
N LEU A 85 -9.42 3.50 6.76
CA LEU A 85 -10.42 3.79 5.75
C LEU A 85 -10.15 5.19 5.19
N PHE A 86 -10.00 5.28 3.89
CA PHE A 86 -9.86 6.55 3.18
C PHE A 86 -10.99 6.71 2.18
N GLU A 87 -11.66 7.84 2.25
CA GLU A 87 -12.78 8.18 1.37
C GLU A 87 -12.51 9.47 0.61
N ARG A 88 -12.93 9.50 -0.64
CA ARG A 88 -12.94 10.69 -1.48
C ARG A 88 -14.19 10.64 -2.35
N GLY A 89 -15.22 11.37 -1.94
CA GLY A 89 -16.55 11.21 -2.49
C GLY A 89 -17.02 9.76 -2.39
N GLU A 90 -17.43 9.18 -3.51
CA GLU A 90 -17.90 7.78 -3.57
C GLU A 90 -16.76 6.75 -3.67
N THR A 91 -15.52 7.19 -3.72
CA THR A 91 -14.36 6.29 -3.71
C THR A 91 -13.95 6.00 -2.28
N GLN A 92 -14.04 4.75 -1.87
CA GLN A 92 -13.75 4.28 -0.52
C GLN A 92 -12.78 3.11 -0.55
N ILE A 93 -11.67 3.23 0.17
CA ILE A 93 -10.60 2.23 0.22
C ILE A 93 -10.30 1.87 1.67
N MET A 94 -10.37 0.58 1.97
CA MET A 94 -9.87 0.02 3.22
C MET A 94 -8.43 -0.45 3.03
N GLY A 95 -7.50 0.08 3.81
CA GLY A 95 -6.11 -0.37 3.88
C GLY A 95 -5.89 -1.30 5.08
N VAL A 96 -5.21 -2.42 4.87
CA VAL A 96 -4.86 -3.36 5.95
C VAL A 96 -3.39 -3.72 5.85
N THR A 97 -2.66 -3.52 6.93
CA THR A 97 -1.23 -3.83 7.04
C THR A 97 -1.02 -5.05 7.92
N THR A 98 -0.19 -5.98 7.46
CA THR A 98 0.29 -7.13 8.22
C THR A 98 1.82 -7.10 8.25
N LEU A 99 2.38 -7.29 9.44
CA LEU A 99 3.81 -7.34 9.70
C LEU A 99 4.22 -8.76 10.04
N ASP A 100 5.37 -9.21 9.53
CA ASP A 100 5.95 -10.50 9.89
C ASP A 100 7.48 -10.46 9.75
N MET A 101 8.13 -11.59 10.06
CA MET A 101 9.58 -11.75 9.98
C MET A 101 10.09 -11.64 8.54
N LEU A 102 11.35 -11.25 8.39
CA LEU A 102 12.03 -11.12 7.09
C LEU A 102 12.01 -12.40 6.25
N LYS A 103 12.06 -13.59 6.89
CA LYS A 103 11.92 -14.88 6.17
C LYS A 103 10.61 -15.06 5.40
N MET A 104 9.60 -14.19 5.67
CA MET A 104 8.30 -14.18 4.98
C MET A 104 8.30 -13.26 3.77
N GLU A 105 9.45 -12.72 3.38
CA GLU A 105 9.58 -11.97 2.13
C GLU A 105 9.12 -12.80 0.94
N GLN A 106 8.44 -12.13 -0.01
CA GLN A 106 8.06 -12.77 -1.25
C GLN A 106 9.32 -13.13 -2.05
N GLN A 107 9.51 -14.42 -2.31
CA GLN A 107 10.57 -14.87 -3.21
C GLN A 107 10.16 -14.58 -4.66
N ILE A 108 11.09 -14.03 -5.44
CA ILE A 108 10.90 -13.68 -6.84
C ILE A 108 11.77 -14.61 -7.69
N ASP A 109 11.11 -15.47 -8.47
CA ASP A 109 11.75 -16.32 -9.48
C ASP A 109 11.54 -15.69 -10.86
N SER A 110 12.48 -14.83 -11.25
CA SER A 110 12.44 -14.12 -12.52
C SER A 110 13.85 -13.90 -13.08
N LEU A 111 13.94 -13.41 -14.31
CA LEU A 111 15.23 -13.01 -14.93
C LEU A 111 15.71 -11.63 -14.48
N GLY A 112 14.95 -10.94 -13.62
CA GLY A 112 15.33 -9.65 -13.05
C GLY A 112 16.37 -9.78 -11.94
N PRO A 113 16.92 -8.65 -11.46
CA PRO A 113 17.93 -8.65 -10.40
C PRO A 113 17.36 -8.87 -9.00
N ASP A 114 16.05 -8.71 -8.82
CA ASP A 114 15.40 -8.82 -7.52
C ASP A 114 15.10 -10.28 -7.21
N GLU A 115 15.61 -10.79 -6.11
CA GLU A 115 15.41 -12.16 -5.63
C GLU A 115 14.29 -12.25 -4.58
N SER A 116 14.01 -11.15 -3.88
CA SER A 116 12.95 -11.09 -2.87
C SER A 116 12.32 -9.70 -2.80
N LYS A 117 11.14 -9.65 -2.19
CA LYS A 117 10.41 -8.41 -1.98
C LYS A 117 9.86 -8.35 -0.55
N ARG A 118 10.35 -7.37 0.23
CA ARG A 118 9.99 -7.15 1.63
C ARG A 118 8.68 -6.38 1.79
N TYR A 119 8.43 -5.38 0.95
CA TYR A 119 7.18 -4.63 0.90
C TYR A 119 6.30 -5.16 -0.22
N ILE A 120 5.15 -5.72 0.13
CA ILE A 120 4.24 -6.40 -0.78
C ILE A 120 2.91 -5.67 -0.74
N HIS A 121 2.41 -5.20 -1.89
CA HIS A 121 1.13 -4.52 -1.98
C HIS A 121 0.15 -5.30 -2.86
N HIS A 122 -0.96 -5.74 -2.27
CA HIS A 122 -2.08 -6.33 -2.97
C HIS A 122 -3.23 -5.33 -3.09
N TYR A 123 -3.82 -5.24 -4.27
CA TYR A 123 -4.94 -4.38 -4.57
C TYR A 123 -6.10 -5.22 -5.07
N ASN A 124 -7.23 -5.12 -4.39
CA ASN A 124 -8.46 -5.85 -4.73
C ASN A 124 -9.52 -4.85 -5.20
N PHE A 125 -10.10 -5.17 -6.37
CA PHE A 125 -11.11 -4.35 -7.03
C PHE A 125 -12.30 -5.21 -7.42
N PRO A 126 -13.14 -5.61 -6.44
CA PRO A 126 -14.30 -6.46 -6.69
C PRO A 126 -15.38 -5.70 -7.46
N PRO A 127 -16.22 -6.40 -8.24
CA PRO A 127 -17.26 -5.76 -9.06
C PRO A 127 -18.21 -4.87 -8.27
N TYR A 128 -18.55 -5.24 -7.03
CA TYR A 128 -19.45 -4.45 -6.20
C TYR A 128 -18.95 -3.02 -5.92
N SER A 129 -17.62 -2.79 -5.99
CA SER A 129 -17.05 -1.46 -5.76
C SER A 129 -17.52 -0.41 -6.79
N THR A 130 -17.91 -0.85 -7.97
CA THR A 130 -18.51 -0.01 -9.02
C THR A 130 -20.04 -0.17 -9.12
N GLY A 131 -20.65 -0.99 -8.25
CA GLY A 131 -22.07 -1.33 -8.32
C GLY A 131 -22.40 -2.40 -9.36
N ASP A 132 -21.38 -3.06 -9.91
CA ASP A 132 -21.55 -4.09 -10.92
C ASP A 132 -21.70 -5.49 -10.30
N THR A 133 -22.30 -6.41 -11.07
CA THR A 133 -22.23 -7.82 -10.82
C THR A 133 -21.12 -8.46 -11.65
N GLY A 134 -20.42 -9.44 -11.10
CA GLY A 134 -19.34 -10.09 -11.82
C GLY A 134 -18.65 -11.20 -11.05
N ARG A 135 -17.81 -11.94 -11.75
CA ARG A 135 -17.03 -13.02 -11.15
C ARG A 135 -15.88 -12.43 -10.30
N VAL A 136 -15.82 -12.86 -9.04
CA VAL A 136 -14.68 -12.63 -8.15
C VAL A 136 -13.72 -13.82 -8.29
N GLY A 137 -12.43 -13.56 -8.35
CA GLY A 137 -11.41 -14.61 -8.51
C GLY A 137 -10.00 -14.04 -8.67
N THR A 138 -9.24 -14.61 -9.58
CA THR A 138 -7.85 -14.19 -9.85
C THR A 138 -7.78 -12.71 -10.26
N PRO A 139 -6.82 -11.94 -9.71
CA PRO A 139 -6.62 -10.55 -10.04
C PRO A 139 -6.44 -10.34 -11.55
N LYS A 140 -7.09 -9.32 -12.09
CA LYS A 140 -6.99 -8.92 -13.50
C LYS A 140 -5.82 -7.94 -13.67
N ARG A 141 -5.47 -7.62 -14.92
CA ARG A 141 -4.37 -6.68 -15.26
C ARG A 141 -4.52 -5.32 -14.57
N ARG A 142 -5.74 -4.81 -14.43
CA ARG A 142 -6.03 -3.55 -13.72
C ARG A 142 -5.59 -3.64 -12.26
N GLU A 143 -5.96 -4.70 -11.57
CA GLU A 143 -5.62 -4.89 -10.15
C GLU A 143 -4.12 -5.02 -9.95
N ILE A 144 -3.44 -5.77 -10.82
CA ILE A 144 -1.98 -5.91 -10.81
C ILE A 144 -1.31 -4.55 -11.06
N GLY A 145 -1.72 -3.81 -12.08
CA GLY A 145 -1.14 -2.51 -12.43
C GLY A 145 -1.38 -1.43 -11.38
N HIS A 146 -2.60 -1.36 -10.83
CA HIS A 146 -2.93 -0.41 -9.76
C HIS A 146 -2.18 -0.74 -8.46
N GLY A 147 -2.09 -2.01 -8.10
CA GLY A 147 -1.30 -2.47 -6.94
C GLY A 147 0.18 -2.11 -7.10
N ALA A 148 0.76 -2.37 -8.27
CA ALA A 148 2.15 -2.04 -8.57
C ALA A 148 2.44 -0.53 -8.53
N LEU A 149 1.49 0.31 -8.98
CA LEU A 149 1.62 1.76 -8.89
C LEU A 149 1.59 2.24 -7.44
N ALA A 150 0.65 1.75 -6.63
CA ALA A 150 0.54 2.09 -5.21
C ALA A 150 1.77 1.60 -4.42
N GLU A 151 2.27 0.40 -4.71
CA GLU A 151 3.50 -0.12 -4.12
C GLU A 151 4.70 0.78 -4.44
N ARG A 152 4.87 1.15 -5.70
CA ARG A 152 5.96 2.04 -6.15
C ARG A 152 5.89 3.41 -5.48
N ALA A 153 4.67 3.92 -5.24
CA ALA A 153 4.47 5.21 -4.59
C ALA A 153 4.98 5.23 -3.14
N LEU A 154 4.89 4.10 -2.44
CA LEU A 154 5.25 3.99 -1.02
C LEU A 154 6.66 3.46 -0.78
N LEU A 155 7.22 2.69 -1.72
CA LEU A 155 8.53 2.06 -1.59
C LEU A 155 9.65 3.02 -1.16
N PRO A 156 9.76 4.25 -1.69
CA PRO A 156 10.80 5.21 -1.29
C PRO A 156 10.73 5.66 0.17
N VAL A 157 9.55 5.61 0.78
CA VAL A 157 9.34 6.05 2.17
C VAL A 157 9.31 4.90 3.19
N ILE A 158 9.34 3.67 2.73
CA ILE A 158 9.48 2.50 3.63
C ILE A 158 10.84 2.60 4.34
N PRO A 159 10.89 2.38 5.67
CA PRO A 159 12.15 2.38 6.42
C PRO A 159 13.11 1.28 5.96
N SER A 160 14.39 1.42 6.26
CA SER A 160 15.39 0.41 5.94
C SER A 160 15.13 -0.91 6.68
N ARG A 161 15.81 -1.98 6.25
CA ARG A 161 15.72 -3.29 6.92
C ARG A 161 16.30 -3.24 8.33
N GLU A 162 17.32 -2.43 8.52
CA GLU A 162 18.00 -2.23 9.80
C GLU A 162 17.13 -1.46 10.78
N ASP A 163 16.42 -0.43 10.31
CA ASP A 163 15.55 0.40 11.16
C ASP A 163 14.23 -0.28 11.50
N PHE A 164 13.72 -1.10 10.58
CA PHE A 164 12.44 -1.79 10.75
C PHE A 164 12.49 -3.19 10.11
N PRO A 165 12.96 -4.21 10.85
CA PRO A 165 13.27 -5.56 10.32
C PRO A 165 12.03 -6.43 10.12
N TYR A 166 11.01 -5.91 9.44
CA TYR A 166 9.76 -6.62 9.15
C TYR A 166 9.54 -6.78 7.65
N THR A 167 8.98 -7.90 7.25
CA THR A 167 8.23 -8.03 6.01
C THR A 167 6.90 -7.35 6.20
N ILE A 168 6.51 -6.52 5.24
CA ILE A 168 5.30 -5.70 5.28
C ILE A 168 4.38 -6.13 4.15
N ARG A 169 3.20 -6.63 4.48
CA ARG A 169 2.14 -6.90 3.51
C ARG A 169 1.03 -5.89 3.66
N GLN A 170 0.82 -5.11 2.62
CA GLN A 170 -0.26 -4.14 2.49
C GLN A 170 -1.35 -4.72 1.59
N VAL A 171 -2.60 -4.59 2.01
CA VAL A 171 -3.77 -4.93 1.20
C VAL A 171 -4.66 -3.70 1.09
N SER A 172 -5.05 -3.35 -0.12
CA SER A 172 -6.03 -2.30 -0.40
C SER A 172 -7.29 -2.94 -0.96
N GLU A 173 -8.41 -2.78 -0.24
CA GLU A 173 -9.73 -3.25 -0.62
C GLU A 173 -10.56 -2.07 -1.12
N ALA A 174 -10.93 -2.07 -2.40
CA ALA A 174 -11.85 -1.09 -2.94
C ALA A 174 -13.29 -1.41 -2.53
N LEU A 175 -13.86 -0.63 -1.61
CA LEU A 175 -15.24 -0.78 -1.14
C LEU A 175 -16.22 0.01 -2.02
N GLY A 176 -15.79 1.18 -2.50
CA GLY A 176 -16.50 2.00 -3.47
C GLY A 176 -15.52 2.63 -4.46
N SER A 177 -15.94 2.85 -5.70
CA SER A 177 -15.09 3.42 -6.74
C SER A 177 -15.85 4.29 -7.72
N ASN A 178 -15.44 5.55 -7.82
CA ASN A 178 -15.83 6.48 -8.87
C ASN A 178 -14.64 7.39 -9.24
N GLY A 179 -13.67 6.80 -9.95
CA GLY A 179 -12.44 7.48 -10.36
C GLY A 179 -11.31 7.40 -9.35
N SER A 180 -10.12 7.15 -9.86
CA SER A 180 -8.83 7.14 -9.14
C SER A 180 -8.76 6.32 -7.85
N THR A 181 -9.24 5.11 -7.91
CA THR A 181 -9.20 4.17 -6.79
C THR A 181 -7.76 3.81 -6.39
N SER A 182 -6.84 3.72 -7.35
CA SER A 182 -5.42 3.46 -7.08
C SER A 182 -4.75 4.55 -6.24
N MET A 183 -5.10 5.81 -6.46
CA MET A 183 -4.57 6.92 -5.66
C MET A 183 -5.21 6.99 -4.27
N GLY A 184 -6.48 6.61 -4.14
CA GLY A 184 -7.09 6.35 -2.83
C GLY A 184 -6.38 5.24 -2.06
N SER A 185 -5.90 4.19 -2.77
CA SER A 185 -5.12 3.11 -2.16
C SER A 185 -3.77 3.59 -1.61
N VAL A 186 -3.12 4.54 -2.26
CA VAL A 186 -1.88 5.17 -1.73
C VAL A 186 -2.17 5.85 -0.39
N CYS A 187 -3.25 6.63 -0.30
CA CYS A 187 -3.63 7.33 0.92
C CYS A 187 -3.99 6.35 2.06
N ALA A 188 -4.87 5.38 1.78
CA ALA A 188 -5.23 4.36 2.76
C ALA A 188 -4.01 3.55 3.22
N SER A 189 -3.12 3.19 2.32
CA SER A 189 -1.91 2.42 2.66
C SER A 189 -0.95 3.21 3.52
N THR A 190 -0.74 4.50 3.25
CA THR A 190 0.06 5.39 4.11
C THR A 190 -0.47 5.36 5.54
N MET A 191 -1.77 5.55 5.72
CA MET A 191 -2.40 5.60 7.04
C MET A 191 -2.35 4.25 7.75
N SER A 192 -2.63 3.14 7.06
CA SER A 192 -2.58 1.82 7.67
C SER A 192 -1.17 1.36 8.03
N LEU A 193 -0.15 1.80 7.28
CA LEU A 193 1.26 1.59 7.63
C LEU A 193 1.64 2.35 8.89
N LEU A 194 1.29 3.63 9.00
CA LEU A 194 1.50 4.43 10.20
C LEU A 194 0.78 3.83 11.41
N ASN A 195 -0.48 3.43 11.24
CA ASN A 195 -1.26 2.77 12.30
C ASN A 195 -0.67 1.41 12.72
N ALA A 196 0.05 0.71 11.82
CA ALA A 196 0.79 -0.49 12.17
C ALA A 196 2.11 -0.21 12.93
N GLY A 197 2.47 1.05 13.13
CA GLY A 197 3.73 1.46 13.75
C GLY A 197 4.93 1.47 12.80
N VAL A 198 4.71 1.46 11.49
CA VAL A 198 5.80 1.55 10.50
C VAL A 198 6.32 3.00 10.47
N PRO A 199 7.60 3.24 10.80
CA PRO A 199 8.17 4.59 10.81
C PRO A 199 8.50 5.02 9.37
N LEU A 200 7.46 5.42 8.62
CA LEU A 200 7.64 5.94 7.27
C LEU A 200 8.53 7.18 7.28
N LYS A 201 9.38 7.34 6.28
CA LYS A 201 10.23 8.55 6.14
C LYS A 201 9.41 9.83 5.95
N ALA A 202 8.27 9.72 5.28
CA ALA A 202 7.27 10.76 5.13
C ALA A 202 5.93 10.14 4.70
N PRO A 203 4.78 10.76 5.00
CA PRO A 203 3.50 10.35 4.47
C PRO A 203 3.41 10.63 2.96
N VAL A 204 2.65 9.80 2.26
CA VAL A 204 2.42 9.89 0.81
C VAL A 204 0.93 9.98 0.55
N ALA A 205 0.53 10.96 -0.26
CA ALA A 205 -0.81 11.07 -0.82
C ALA A 205 -0.79 10.92 -2.33
N GLY A 206 -1.93 10.56 -2.91
CA GLY A 206 -2.09 10.42 -4.35
C GLY A 206 -3.35 11.08 -4.86
N ILE A 207 -3.27 11.62 -6.08
CA ILE A 207 -4.37 12.26 -6.80
C ILE A 207 -4.36 11.87 -8.28
N ALA A 208 -5.52 11.83 -8.92
CA ALA A 208 -5.62 11.74 -10.38
C ALA A 208 -6.10 13.05 -10.97
N MET A 209 -5.33 13.50 -11.94
CA MET A 209 -5.60 14.68 -12.76
C MET A 209 -6.13 14.22 -14.11
N GLY A 210 -7.06 15.01 -14.66
CA GLY A 210 -7.52 14.85 -16.03
C GLY A 210 -7.11 16.02 -16.90
N LEU A 211 -7.36 15.90 -18.19
CA LEU A 211 -7.21 16.98 -19.17
C LEU A 211 -8.35 16.92 -20.16
N VAL A 212 -8.91 18.07 -20.43
CA VAL A 212 -9.81 18.28 -21.55
C VAL A 212 -9.20 19.31 -22.47
N SER A 213 -9.15 19.02 -23.77
CA SER A 213 -8.67 19.94 -24.79
C SER A 213 -9.60 19.99 -25.97
N ASP A 214 -9.78 21.14 -26.55
CA ASP A 214 -10.54 21.34 -27.80
C ASP A 214 -10.16 22.66 -28.45
N GLU A 215 -10.50 22.81 -29.71
CA GLU A 215 -10.37 24.09 -30.40
C GLU A 215 -11.57 25.00 -30.04
N VAL A 216 -11.26 26.13 -29.39
CA VAL A 216 -12.21 27.14 -29.03
C VAL A 216 -11.78 28.46 -29.70
N ASP A 217 -12.65 29.02 -30.55
CA ASP A 217 -12.40 30.26 -31.31
C ASP A 217 -11.08 30.22 -32.11
N GLY A 218 -10.79 29.09 -32.77
CA GLY A 218 -9.63 28.89 -33.61
C GLY A 218 -8.30 28.72 -32.86
N LYS A 219 -8.36 28.47 -31.54
CA LYS A 219 -7.19 28.22 -30.70
C LYS A 219 -7.41 26.96 -29.87
N MET A 220 -6.34 26.12 -29.80
CA MET A 220 -6.35 24.95 -28.92
C MET A 220 -6.33 25.43 -27.47
N GLN A 221 -7.32 24.99 -26.69
CA GLN A 221 -7.42 25.22 -25.25
C GLN A 221 -7.21 23.91 -24.51
N TYR A 222 -6.63 23.99 -23.31
CA TYR A 222 -6.36 22.88 -22.43
C TYR A 222 -6.84 23.23 -21.03
N GLN A 223 -7.63 22.34 -20.40
CA GLN A 223 -8.06 22.50 -19.02
C GLN A 223 -7.72 21.25 -18.22
N ALA A 224 -6.83 21.41 -17.24
CA ALA A 224 -6.53 20.35 -16.27
C ALA A 224 -7.65 20.27 -15.22
N LEU A 225 -8.00 19.05 -14.81
CA LEU A 225 -9.02 18.76 -13.81
C LEU A 225 -8.38 18.03 -12.63
N THR A 226 -8.69 18.47 -11.42
CA THR A 226 -8.28 17.79 -10.18
C THR A 226 -9.31 16.76 -9.78
N ASP A 227 -8.88 15.60 -9.28
CA ASP A 227 -9.75 14.55 -8.76
C ASP A 227 -10.85 14.13 -9.73
N ILE A 228 -10.43 13.51 -10.83
CA ILE A 228 -11.35 13.11 -11.91
C ILE A 228 -12.26 11.96 -11.51
N LEU A 229 -13.51 12.05 -11.99
CA LEU A 229 -14.48 10.96 -11.97
C LEU A 229 -14.20 9.95 -13.09
N GLY A 230 -14.75 8.73 -12.97
CA GLY A 230 -14.67 7.74 -14.03
C GLY A 230 -15.23 8.21 -15.38
N ALA A 231 -16.31 9.03 -15.37
CA ALA A 231 -16.85 9.63 -16.59
C ALA A 231 -15.90 10.68 -17.20
N GLU A 232 -15.19 11.44 -16.37
CA GLU A 232 -14.21 12.43 -16.84
C GLU A 232 -12.96 11.79 -17.42
N ASP A 233 -12.50 10.64 -16.86
CA ASP A 233 -11.48 9.80 -17.47
C ASP A 233 -11.95 9.30 -18.87
N ALA A 234 -13.17 8.78 -18.96
CA ALA A 234 -13.71 8.27 -20.22
C ALA A 234 -13.82 9.33 -21.32
N PHE A 235 -14.21 10.56 -20.97
CA PHE A 235 -14.45 11.68 -21.89
C PHE A 235 -13.25 12.62 -22.04
N GLY A 236 -12.30 12.58 -21.11
CA GLY A 236 -11.07 13.36 -21.12
C GLY A 236 -10.03 12.86 -22.10
N ASP A 237 -8.95 13.59 -22.20
CA ASP A 237 -7.80 13.34 -23.08
C ASP A 237 -6.59 12.77 -22.35
N MET A 238 -6.57 12.87 -21.03
CA MET A 238 -5.47 12.42 -20.17
C MET A 238 -6.01 11.90 -18.83
N ASP A 239 -5.44 10.79 -18.35
CA ASP A 239 -5.47 10.33 -16.96
C ASP A 239 -4.03 10.42 -16.42
N PHE A 240 -3.80 11.32 -15.47
CA PHE A 240 -2.49 11.60 -14.91
C PHE A 240 -2.50 11.42 -13.41
N LYS A 241 -2.00 10.27 -12.97
CA LYS A 241 -1.91 9.92 -11.54
C LYS A 241 -0.57 10.35 -10.98
N VAL A 242 -0.62 11.10 -9.89
CA VAL A 242 0.56 11.63 -9.21
C VAL A 242 0.49 11.31 -7.73
N ALA A 243 1.48 10.59 -7.23
CA ALA A 243 1.67 10.30 -5.82
C ALA A 243 2.97 10.91 -5.31
N GLY A 244 2.99 11.33 -4.06
CA GLY A 244 4.19 11.91 -3.47
C GLY A 244 4.00 12.38 -2.04
N THR A 245 5.11 12.74 -1.44
CA THR A 245 5.21 13.42 -0.15
C THR A 245 4.90 14.92 -0.31
N GLU A 246 5.07 15.70 0.74
CA GLU A 246 5.02 17.16 0.66
C GLU A 246 6.03 17.71 -0.35
N ASP A 247 7.26 17.17 -0.36
CA ASP A 247 8.38 17.70 -1.12
C ASP A 247 8.63 17.00 -2.45
N PHE A 248 8.37 15.69 -2.55
CA PHE A 248 8.78 14.86 -3.67
C PHE A 248 7.65 14.06 -4.29
N ILE A 249 7.70 13.86 -5.61
CA ILE A 249 6.88 12.88 -6.32
C ILE A 249 7.55 11.51 -6.17
N THR A 250 6.81 10.52 -5.70
CA THR A 250 7.30 9.14 -5.51
C THR A 250 6.84 8.19 -6.61
N ALA A 251 5.70 8.48 -7.25
CA ALA A 251 5.24 7.74 -8.43
C ALA A 251 4.32 8.61 -9.30
N LEU A 252 4.33 8.32 -10.60
CA LEU A 252 3.40 8.90 -11.56
C LEU A 252 3.05 7.89 -12.65
N GLN A 253 1.84 8.05 -13.20
CA GLN A 253 1.37 7.34 -14.39
C GLN A 253 0.65 8.33 -15.29
N LEU A 254 1.07 8.43 -16.52
CA LEU A 254 0.45 9.27 -17.55
C LEU A 254 -0.10 8.38 -18.68
N ASP A 255 -1.41 8.44 -18.86
CA ASP A 255 -2.10 7.87 -20.00
C ASP A 255 -2.75 9.01 -20.81
N THR A 256 -2.45 9.12 -22.09
CA THR A 256 -2.98 10.17 -22.96
C THR A 256 -3.59 9.61 -24.23
N LYS A 257 -4.65 10.25 -24.70
CA LYS A 257 -5.30 9.97 -25.98
C LYS A 257 -4.85 10.93 -27.10
N LEU A 258 -3.96 11.88 -26.75
CA LEU A 258 -3.38 12.86 -27.67
C LEU A 258 -2.02 12.39 -28.16
N ASP A 259 -1.62 12.78 -29.36
CA ASP A 259 -0.29 12.51 -29.92
C ASP A 259 0.83 13.23 -29.15
N GLY A 260 0.49 14.26 -28.38
CA GLY A 260 1.39 14.97 -27.48
C GLY A 260 0.66 16.00 -26.64
N ILE A 261 1.23 16.34 -25.49
CA ILE A 261 0.73 17.37 -24.58
C ILE A 261 1.83 18.40 -24.41
N PRO A 262 1.54 19.71 -24.56
CA PRO A 262 2.52 20.76 -24.34
C PRO A 262 3.12 20.68 -22.93
N SER A 263 4.44 20.83 -22.81
CA SER A 263 5.15 20.74 -21.52
C SER A 263 4.61 21.70 -20.46
N GLN A 264 4.16 22.88 -20.86
CA GLN A 264 3.54 23.88 -19.98
C GLN A 264 2.22 23.38 -19.38
N VAL A 265 1.42 22.61 -20.15
CA VAL A 265 0.15 22.01 -19.69
C VAL A 265 0.45 20.93 -18.65
N LEU A 266 1.45 20.06 -18.90
CA LEU A 266 1.88 19.06 -17.95
C LEU A 266 2.45 19.68 -16.66
N ALA A 267 3.26 20.75 -16.78
CA ALA A 267 3.79 21.46 -15.62
C ALA A 267 2.66 22.08 -14.78
N GLY A 268 1.64 22.67 -15.43
CA GLY A 268 0.45 23.19 -14.77
C GLY A 268 -0.33 22.09 -14.04
N ALA A 269 -0.52 20.94 -14.67
CA ALA A 269 -1.19 19.78 -14.06
C ALA A 269 -0.41 19.24 -12.84
N LEU A 270 0.92 19.21 -12.90
CA LEU A 270 1.77 18.80 -11.77
C LEU A 270 1.67 19.78 -10.59
N THR A 271 1.64 21.08 -10.85
CA THR A 271 1.45 22.11 -9.82
C THR A 271 0.07 21.94 -9.15
N GLN A 272 -0.98 21.80 -9.95
CA GLN A 272 -2.33 21.57 -9.45
C GLN A 272 -2.45 20.25 -8.67
N ALA A 273 -1.76 19.18 -9.11
CA ALA A 273 -1.68 17.92 -8.40
C ALA A 273 -0.94 18.04 -7.06
N ARG A 274 0.09 18.90 -6.97
CA ARG A 274 0.79 19.18 -5.71
C ARG A 274 -0.16 19.82 -4.70
N ASP A 275 -0.87 20.86 -5.08
CA ASP A 275 -1.81 21.54 -4.19
C ASP A 275 -2.90 20.58 -3.68
N ALA A 276 -3.43 19.73 -4.54
CA ALA A 276 -4.38 18.69 -4.17
C ALA A 276 -3.79 17.66 -3.19
N ARG A 277 -2.55 17.20 -3.42
CA ARG A 277 -1.88 16.25 -2.51
C ARG A 277 -1.62 16.86 -1.13
N LEU A 278 -1.24 18.14 -1.04
CA LEU A 278 -1.07 18.82 0.23
C LEU A 278 -2.38 18.86 1.03
N THR A 279 -3.49 19.22 0.38
CA THR A 279 -4.81 19.20 1.00
C THR A 279 -5.19 17.79 1.50
N ILE A 280 -4.88 16.74 0.74
CA ILE A 280 -5.14 15.36 1.15
C ILE A 280 -4.25 14.96 2.34
N LEU A 281 -2.97 15.32 2.32
CA LEU A 281 -2.03 15.06 3.42
C LEU A 281 -2.51 15.73 4.73
N ASP A 282 -3.05 16.95 4.67
CA ASP A 282 -3.61 17.63 5.83
C ASP A 282 -4.76 16.83 6.44
N VAL A 283 -5.72 16.37 5.63
CA VAL A 283 -6.83 15.54 6.10
C VAL A 283 -6.36 14.19 6.65
N MET A 284 -5.37 13.56 6.03
CA MET A 284 -4.78 12.33 6.54
C MET A 284 -4.09 12.54 7.89
N SER A 285 -3.41 13.68 8.08
CA SER A 285 -2.72 14.02 9.31
C SER A 285 -3.65 14.28 10.49
N GLU A 286 -4.90 14.70 10.25
CA GLU A 286 -5.93 14.82 11.27
C GLU A 286 -6.34 13.45 11.84
N ALA A 287 -6.26 12.39 11.04
CA ALA A 287 -6.56 11.03 11.47
C ALA A 287 -5.34 10.33 12.10
N ILE A 288 -4.15 10.53 11.51
CA ILE A 288 -2.88 9.99 12.00
C ILE A 288 -1.72 10.85 11.50
N ASP A 289 -0.96 11.45 12.41
CA ASP A 289 0.14 12.38 12.13
C ASP A 289 1.54 11.75 12.23
N GLY A 290 1.63 10.51 12.70
CA GLY A 290 2.88 9.77 12.84
C GLY A 290 2.63 8.28 13.10
N PRO A 291 3.69 7.47 13.25
CA PRO A 291 3.53 6.06 13.53
C PRO A 291 2.96 5.83 14.92
N ASP A 292 1.90 5.03 15.02
CA ASP A 292 1.31 4.55 16.26
C ASP A 292 2.21 3.53 16.95
N GLU A 293 1.88 3.17 18.19
CA GLU A 293 2.44 1.98 18.82
C GLU A 293 1.98 0.73 18.07
N MET A 294 2.91 -0.21 17.88
CA MET A 294 2.59 -1.47 17.20
C MET A 294 1.47 -2.21 17.92
N SER A 295 0.51 -2.72 17.17
CA SER A 295 -0.57 -3.57 17.67
C SER A 295 -0.05 -4.71 18.56
N PRO A 296 -0.76 -5.06 19.65
CA PRO A 296 -0.39 -6.21 20.48
C PRO A 296 -0.44 -7.55 19.70
N TYR A 297 -1.10 -7.58 18.57
CA TYR A 297 -1.18 -8.76 17.68
C TYR A 297 0.00 -8.83 16.71
N ALA A 298 0.76 -7.75 16.51
CA ALA A 298 1.94 -7.75 15.66
C ALA A 298 3.11 -8.47 16.37
N PRO A 299 3.89 -9.29 15.65
CA PRO A 299 5.05 -9.95 16.22
C PRO A 299 6.10 -8.91 16.64
N ARG A 300 6.75 -9.11 17.78
CA ARG A 300 7.89 -8.30 18.22
C ARG A 300 9.16 -8.96 17.73
N ILE A 301 9.98 -8.21 17.00
CA ILE A 301 11.27 -8.68 16.47
C ILE A 301 12.40 -7.99 17.22
N THR A 302 13.28 -8.78 17.80
CA THR A 302 14.52 -8.32 18.42
C THR A 302 15.69 -8.86 17.61
N SER A 303 16.69 -8.04 17.33
CA SER A 303 17.90 -8.48 16.64
C SER A 303 19.07 -8.65 17.63
N VAL A 304 19.89 -9.65 17.41
CA VAL A 304 21.15 -9.88 18.12
C VAL A 304 22.24 -10.24 17.11
N LYS A 305 23.47 -9.79 17.36
CA LYS A 305 24.61 -10.06 16.48
C LYS A 305 25.45 -11.20 17.05
N ILE A 306 25.75 -12.20 16.22
CA ILE A 306 26.68 -13.30 16.56
C ILE A 306 27.85 -13.29 15.58
N PRO A 307 29.03 -13.86 15.99
CA PRO A 307 30.13 -14.07 15.07
C PRO A 307 29.74 -14.97 13.89
N VAL A 308 30.16 -14.60 12.67
CA VAL A 308 29.82 -15.35 11.44
C VAL A 308 30.27 -16.82 11.49
N ASP A 309 31.42 -17.08 12.08
CA ASP A 309 31.95 -18.46 12.28
C ASP A 309 31.08 -19.28 13.23
N LYS A 310 30.21 -18.67 14.02
CA LYS A 310 29.29 -19.33 14.94
C LYS A 310 27.91 -19.63 14.37
N ILE A 311 27.59 -19.13 13.21
CA ILE A 311 26.28 -19.36 12.55
C ILE A 311 26.01 -20.87 12.42
N GLY A 312 26.99 -21.63 11.95
CA GLY A 312 26.87 -23.11 11.80
C GLY A 312 26.61 -23.83 13.11
N GLU A 313 27.19 -23.37 14.23
CA GLU A 313 26.98 -23.95 15.56
C GLU A 313 25.58 -23.68 16.10
N VAL A 314 25.06 -22.45 15.87
CA VAL A 314 23.69 -22.03 16.27
C VAL A 314 22.63 -22.76 15.46
N ILE A 315 22.84 -22.94 14.16
CA ILE A 315 21.93 -23.69 13.29
C ILE A 315 21.98 -25.19 13.64
N GLY A 316 23.18 -25.70 13.87
CA GLY A 316 23.45 -27.12 14.17
C GLY A 316 23.25 -28.04 12.96
N PRO A 317 23.65 -29.34 13.10
CA PRO A 317 23.50 -30.33 12.01
C PRO A 317 22.05 -30.43 11.52
N LYS A 318 21.82 -30.17 10.23
CA LYS A 318 20.49 -30.19 9.59
C LYS A 318 19.44 -29.28 10.28
N GLY A 319 19.88 -28.19 10.89
CA GLY A 319 19.00 -27.25 11.58
C GLY A 319 18.51 -27.73 12.97
N LYS A 320 19.04 -28.82 13.50
CA LYS A 320 18.53 -29.42 14.74
C LYS A 320 18.58 -28.46 15.93
N GLN A 321 19.68 -27.70 16.06
CA GLN A 321 19.87 -26.81 17.21
C GLN A 321 18.89 -25.64 17.19
N ILE A 322 18.74 -24.96 16.05
CA ILE A 322 17.82 -23.83 15.90
C ILE A 322 16.36 -24.27 16.06
N ASN A 323 16.01 -25.47 15.55
CA ASN A 323 14.66 -26.02 15.71
C ASN A 323 14.35 -26.34 17.18
N THR A 324 15.31 -26.89 17.91
CA THR A 324 15.17 -27.15 19.36
C THR A 324 14.95 -25.85 20.13
N ILE A 325 15.70 -24.77 19.81
CA ILE A 325 15.51 -23.46 20.46
C ILE A 325 14.11 -22.92 20.15
N THR A 326 13.68 -23.02 18.90
CA THR A 326 12.32 -22.59 18.47
C THR A 326 11.23 -23.37 19.21
N GLU A 327 11.34 -24.68 19.30
CA GLU A 327 10.37 -25.56 20.00
C GLU A 327 10.29 -25.28 21.50
N GLU A 328 11.43 -25.11 22.17
CA GLU A 328 11.51 -24.91 23.62
C GLU A 328 11.06 -23.49 24.04
N THR A 329 11.33 -22.46 23.22
CA THR A 329 11.03 -21.06 23.56
C THR A 329 9.74 -20.57 22.95
N GLY A 330 9.23 -21.21 21.90
CA GLY A 330 8.11 -20.72 21.10
C GLY A 330 8.44 -19.53 20.23
N ALA A 331 9.72 -19.09 20.18
CA ALA A 331 10.18 -18.00 19.35
C ALA A 331 10.53 -18.47 17.94
N ASN A 332 10.26 -17.65 16.93
CA ASN A 332 10.76 -17.84 15.57
C ASN A 332 12.12 -17.17 15.41
N ILE A 333 13.05 -17.83 14.73
CA ILE A 333 14.43 -17.37 14.58
C ILE A 333 14.80 -17.35 13.09
N SER A 334 15.44 -16.27 12.66
CA SER A 334 16.05 -16.14 11.33
C SER A 334 17.49 -15.65 11.50
N ILE A 335 18.42 -16.19 10.74
CA ILE A 335 19.84 -15.84 10.79
C ILE A 335 20.29 -15.43 9.40
N GLU A 336 20.88 -14.24 9.31
CA GLU A 336 21.47 -13.70 8.09
C GLU A 336 22.95 -14.12 7.99
N ASP A 337 23.48 -14.14 6.77
CA ASP A 337 24.87 -14.53 6.49
C ASP A 337 25.91 -13.63 7.15
N ASP A 338 25.55 -12.41 7.51
CA ASP A 338 26.41 -11.46 8.23
C ASP A 338 26.45 -11.69 9.74
N GLY A 339 25.71 -12.68 10.26
CA GLY A 339 25.60 -13.02 11.68
C GLY A 339 24.52 -12.24 12.43
N THR A 340 23.66 -11.48 11.75
CA THR A 340 22.48 -10.89 12.38
C THR A 340 21.40 -11.94 12.59
N VAL A 341 20.94 -12.09 13.83
CA VAL A 341 19.88 -13.03 14.21
C VAL A 341 18.65 -12.23 14.60
N TYR A 342 17.54 -12.47 13.88
CA TYR A 342 16.24 -11.91 14.21
C TYR A 342 15.42 -12.94 14.99
N VAL A 343 14.97 -12.54 16.17
CA VAL A 343 14.13 -13.35 17.06
C VAL A 343 12.76 -12.69 17.16
N SER A 344 11.74 -13.40 16.73
CA SER A 344 10.35 -12.95 16.79
C SER A 344 9.56 -13.82 17.77
N ALA A 345 8.87 -13.18 18.70
CA ALA A 345 8.00 -13.85 19.66
C ALA A 345 6.75 -13.01 19.96
N THR A 346 5.72 -13.68 20.45
CA THR A 346 4.47 -13.04 20.87
C THR A 346 4.59 -12.35 22.24
N ASN A 347 5.65 -12.68 23.00
CA ASN A 347 5.96 -12.06 24.29
C ASN A 347 7.47 -11.91 24.49
N GLY A 348 7.86 -10.98 25.38
CA GLY A 348 9.26 -10.66 25.65
C GLY A 348 10.04 -11.80 26.33
N GLU A 349 9.39 -12.63 27.13
CA GLU A 349 10.04 -13.73 27.85
C GLU A 349 10.52 -14.81 26.86
N SER A 350 9.70 -15.19 25.91
CA SER A 350 10.06 -16.14 24.84
C SER A 350 11.19 -15.61 23.97
N ALA A 351 11.17 -14.32 23.61
CA ALA A 351 12.24 -13.70 22.85
C ALA A 351 13.55 -13.71 23.63
N GLN A 352 13.53 -13.33 24.91
CA GLN A 352 14.73 -13.30 25.76
C GLN A 352 15.30 -14.70 25.96
N ALA A 353 14.45 -15.70 26.24
CA ALA A 353 14.89 -17.09 26.37
C ALA A 353 15.57 -17.60 25.10
N ALA A 354 15.07 -17.27 23.92
CA ALA A 354 15.72 -17.63 22.67
C ALA A 354 17.08 -16.92 22.48
N ILE A 355 17.14 -15.61 22.79
CA ILE A 355 18.38 -14.83 22.73
C ILE A 355 19.44 -15.40 23.69
N ASP A 356 19.05 -15.73 24.90
CA ASP A 356 19.97 -16.31 25.92
C ASP A 356 20.54 -17.65 25.43
N ARG A 357 19.70 -18.51 24.83
CA ARG A 357 20.14 -19.78 24.24
C ARG A 357 21.10 -19.58 23.06
N ILE A 358 20.81 -18.64 22.18
CA ILE A 358 21.65 -18.29 21.03
C ILE A 358 23.02 -17.78 21.53
N ASN A 359 23.03 -16.88 22.51
CA ASN A 359 24.22 -16.30 23.08
C ASN A 359 25.07 -17.35 23.83
N ALA A 360 24.44 -18.29 24.51
CA ALA A 360 25.15 -19.38 25.19
C ALA A 360 25.95 -20.27 24.20
N ILE A 361 25.48 -20.36 22.94
CA ILE A 361 26.19 -21.12 21.88
C ILE A 361 27.21 -20.23 21.18
N ALA A 362 26.79 -19.03 20.73
CA ALA A 362 27.59 -18.16 19.88
C ALA A 362 28.66 -17.37 20.65
N ASN A 363 28.34 -16.95 21.88
CA ASN A 363 29.18 -16.13 22.74
C ASN A 363 29.31 -16.77 24.13
N PRO A 364 29.88 -18.01 24.24
CA PRO A 364 29.94 -18.69 25.50
C PRO A 364 30.80 -17.88 26.47
N GLN A 365 30.23 -17.52 27.60
CA GLN A 365 30.99 -16.92 28.69
C GLN A 365 31.96 -17.99 29.22
N LEU A 366 33.25 -17.69 29.19
CA LEU A 366 34.26 -18.54 29.77
C LEU A 366 34.57 -18.04 31.21
N PRO A 367 34.55 -18.94 32.20
CA PRO A 367 34.99 -18.58 33.56
C PRO A 367 36.39 -18.00 33.53
N LYS A 368 36.61 -16.88 34.20
CA LYS A 368 37.94 -16.27 34.36
C LYS A 368 38.56 -16.64 35.69
N VAL A 369 39.86 -16.70 35.70
CA VAL A 369 40.61 -16.95 36.94
C VAL A 369 40.32 -15.87 37.99
N GLY A 370 39.83 -16.30 39.15
CA GLY A 370 39.44 -15.39 40.23
C GLY A 370 37.94 -15.11 40.36
N GLU A 371 37.14 -15.51 39.37
CA GLU A 371 35.67 -15.43 39.48
C GLU A 371 35.12 -16.51 40.45
N ARG A 372 34.01 -16.18 41.11
CA ARG A 372 33.29 -17.08 42.01
C ARG A 372 31.93 -17.41 41.43
N PHE A 373 31.61 -18.69 41.38
CA PHE A 373 30.35 -19.20 40.89
C PHE A 373 29.61 -19.99 41.96
N LEU A 374 28.29 -19.90 41.99
CA LEU A 374 27.45 -20.85 42.69
C LEU A 374 27.10 -21.97 41.70
N GLY A 375 27.81 -23.07 41.74
CA GLY A 375 27.65 -24.17 40.83
C GLY A 375 26.96 -25.39 41.43
N THR A 376 26.34 -26.23 40.59
CA THR A 376 25.72 -27.49 41.00
C THR A 376 26.65 -28.65 40.64
N VAL A 377 26.92 -29.54 41.60
CA VAL A 377 27.71 -30.77 41.33
C VAL A 377 26.93 -31.71 40.42
N VAL A 378 27.46 -31.92 39.21
CA VAL A 378 26.83 -32.78 38.16
C VAL A 378 27.37 -34.19 38.16
N LYS A 379 28.61 -34.38 38.61
CA LYS A 379 29.26 -35.70 38.69
C LYS A 379 30.38 -35.68 39.69
N THR A 380 30.54 -36.77 40.45
CA THR A 380 31.71 -37.04 41.35
C THR A 380 32.55 -38.16 40.79
N THR A 381 33.87 -38.04 40.96
CA THR A 381 34.86 -39.03 40.57
C THR A 381 35.85 -39.24 41.71
N ALA A 382 36.77 -40.27 41.64
CA ALA A 382 37.75 -40.47 42.63
C ALA A 382 38.79 -39.35 42.78
N PHE A 383 38.91 -38.47 41.82
CA PHE A 383 39.87 -37.35 41.77
C PHE A 383 39.23 -35.94 41.89
N GLY A 384 37.91 -35.84 41.99
CA GLY A 384 37.24 -34.55 42.13
C GLY A 384 35.76 -34.58 41.81
N ALA A 385 35.12 -33.43 41.90
CA ALA A 385 33.73 -33.22 41.52
C ALA A 385 33.62 -32.28 40.33
N PHE A 386 32.84 -32.67 39.31
CA PHE A 386 32.47 -31.77 38.23
C PHE A 386 31.30 -30.91 38.67
N VAL A 387 31.49 -29.61 38.56
CA VAL A 387 30.51 -28.59 38.99
C VAL A 387 30.09 -27.77 37.76
N SER A 388 28.80 -27.72 37.50
CA SER A 388 28.28 -26.83 36.47
C SER A 388 28.40 -25.38 36.94
N LEU A 389 29.27 -24.62 36.26
CA LEU A 389 29.60 -23.23 36.62
C LEU A 389 28.75 -22.25 35.81
N LEU A 390 28.51 -22.55 34.53
CA LEU A 390 27.75 -21.81 33.57
C LEU A 390 26.98 -22.77 32.66
N PRO A 391 25.92 -22.37 31.97
CA PRO A 391 25.19 -23.23 31.04
C PRO A 391 26.12 -23.92 30.03
N GLY A 392 26.20 -25.28 30.08
CA GLY A 392 27.05 -26.10 29.22
C GLY A 392 28.55 -26.05 29.54
N ARG A 393 28.95 -25.56 30.72
CA ARG A 393 30.34 -25.51 31.17
C ARG A 393 30.48 -26.04 32.58
N ASP A 394 31.21 -27.14 32.69
CA ASP A 394 31.55 -27.78 33.96
C ASP A 394 33.02 -27.52 34.32
N GLY A 395 33.27 -27.20 35.57
CA GLY A 395 34.62 -27.11 36.15
C GLY A 395 34.91 -28.35 37.01
N LEU A 396 36.17 -28.71 37.17
CA LEU A 396 36.62 -29.76 38.07
C LEU A 396 37.18 -29.17 39.34
#